data_51f6453fdb539f7dcbc7b16c76a99a6a
#
_entry.id   51f6453fdb539f7dcbc7b16c76a99a6a
#
_cell.length_a   1.000
_cell.length_b   1.000
_cell.length_c   1.000
_cell.angle_alpha   90.00
_cell.angle_beta   90.00
_cell.angle_gamma   90.00
#
_symmetry.space_group_name_H-M   'P 1'
#
loop_
_entity.id
_entity.type
_entity.pdbx_description
1 polymer ?
#
loop_
_entity_poly.entity_id
_entity_poly.type
_entity_poly.pdbx_seq_one_letter_code
_entity_poly.pdbx_strand_id
1 'polypeptide(L)' 'MKLAKQIVFRYNEDPATEEIDLDMDGDKSPPKPGSFIERKGERWKVVQVIVERNATEPFEVPTYRVFLTNKL' A
#
# COMPACT_ATOMS: atom_id res chain seq x y z
N MET A 1 7.82 19.02 7.47
CA MET A 1 8.08 17.59 7.33
C MET A 1 7.54 17.10 5.99
N LYS A 2 8.32 16.33 5.27
CA LYS A 2 7.93 15.89 3.93
C LYS A 2 7.35 14.49 3.97
N LEU A 3 6.24 14.29 3.27
CA LEU A 3 5.69 12.97 3.06
C LEU A 3 6.60 12.20 2.11
N ALA A 4 7.14 11.08 2.56
CA ALA A 4 8.08 10.29 1.76
C ALA A 4 7.36 9.41 0.75
N LYS A 5 6.26 8.77 1.15
CA LYS A 5 5.47 7.92 0.26
C LYS A 5 4.11 7.65 0.88
N GLN A 6 3.22 7.13 0.06
CA GLN A 6 1.92 6.63 0.51
C GLN A 6 1.83 5.16 0.20
N ILE A 7 1.28 4.39 1.12
CA ILE A 7 1.02 2.97 0.89
C ILE A 7 -0.48 2.76 1.02
N VAL A 8 -1.11 2.30 -0.05
CA VAL A 8 -2.55 2.08 -0.10
C VAL A 8 -2.81 0.59 -0.13
N PHE A 9 -3.55 0.10 0.86
CA PHE A 9 -3.92 -1.32 0.94
C PHE A 9 -5.34 -1.50 0.44
N ARG A 10 -5.52 -2.38 -0.54
CA ARG A 10 -6.84 -2.72 -1.06
C ARG A 10 -7.10 -4.19 -0.78
N TYR A 11 -8.22 -4.48 -0.16
CA TYR A 11 -8.58 -5.83 0.30
C TYR A 11 -9.53 -6.48 -0.69
N ASN A 12 -9.17 -7.68 -1.15
CA ASN A 12 -10.01 -8.49 -2.06
C ASN A 12 -10.49 -7.75 -3.30
N GLU A 13 -9.64 -6.88 -3.84
CA GLU A 13 -9.92 -6.09 -5.04
C GLU A 13 -11.13 -5.16 -4.89
N ASP A 14 -11.55 -4.89 -3.68
CA ASP A 14 -12.68 -4.00 -3.43
C ASP A 14 -12.19 -2.57 -3.22
N PRO A 15 -12.46 -1.65 -4.14
CA PRO A 15 -11.98 -0.27 -4.01
C PRO A 15 -12.57 0.46 -2.80
N ALA A 16 -13.69 -0.03 -2.26
CA ALA A 16 -14.28 0.59 -1.07
C ALA A 16 -13.51 0.26 0.22
N THR A 17 -12.56 -0.67 0.16
CA THR A 17 -11.81 -1.10 1.35
C THR A 17 -10.42 -0.50 1.43
N GLU A 18 -10.12 0.51 0.65
CA GLU A 18 -8.78 1.08 0.62
C GLU A 18 -8.44 1.77 1.93
N GLU A 19 -7.23 1.46 2.43
CA GLU A 19 -6.66 2.11 3.60
C GLU A 19 -5.35 2.77 3.20
N ILE A 20 -5.16 4.00 3.62
CA ILE A 20 -3.98 4.77 3.25
C ILE A 20 -3.08 4.93 4.45
N ASP A 21 -1.85 4.47 4.32
CA ASP A 21 -0.79 4.69 5.31
C ASP A 21 0.16 5.75 4.77
N LEU A 22 0.36 6.79 5.53
CA LEU A 22 1.30 7.85 5.17
C LEU A 22 2.63 7.55 5.83
N ASP A 23 3.69 7.54 5.02
CA ASP A 23 5.04 7.34 5.52
C ASP A 23 5.78 8.67 5.47
N MET A 24 5.90 9.30 6.61
CA MET A 24 6.52 10.62 6.70
C MET A 24 8.03 10.56 6.75
N ASP A 25 8.59 9.46 7.21
CA ASP A 25 10.03 9.36 7.46
C ASP A 25 10.76 8.45 6.46
N GLY A 26 10.01 7.73 5.62
CA GLY A 26 10.62 6.81 4.69
C GLY A 26 11.02 5.46 5.31
N ASP A 27 10.59 5.21 6.55
CA ASP A 27 10.95 3.99 7.27
C ASP A 27 10.09 2.78 6.92
N LYS A 28 8.91 3.02 6.35
CA LYS A 28 8.01 1.93 6.00
C LYS A 28 8.34 1.39 4.63
N SER A 29 8.41 0.08 4.54
CA SER A 29 8.62 -0.59 3.26
C SER A 29 7.34 -1.30 2.86
N PRO A 30 6.87 -1.12 1.62
CA PRO A 30 5.70 -1.86 1.16
C PRO A 30 6.04 -3.35 1.10
N PRO A 31 5.07 -4.22 1.40
CA PRO A 31 5.30 -5.67 1.32
C PRO A 31 5.53 -6.10 -0.12
N LYS A 32 6.22 -7.23 -0.28
CA LYS A 32 6.52 -7.77 -1.61
C LYS A 32 5.43 -8.71 -2.07
N PRO A 33 5.15 -8.80 -3.38
CA PRO A 33 4.20 -9.78 -3.90
C PRO A 33 4.58 -11.20 -3.46
N GLY A 34 3.57 -11.97 -3.08
CA GLY A 34 3.78 -13.34 -2.60
C GLY A 34 4.01 -13.46 -1.11
N SER A 35 4.23 -12.36 -0.42
CA SER A 35 4.41 -12.38 1.03
C SER A 35 3.06 -12.35 1.75
N PHE A 36 3.10 -12.63 3.05
CA PHE A 36 1.91 -12.60 3.90
C PHE A 36 2.08 -11.53 4.96
N ILE A 37 1.00 -10.82 5.23
CA ILE A 37 0.99 -9.80 6.29
C ILE A 37 -0.26 -10.01 7.13
N GLU A 38 -0.22 -9.52 8.36
CA GLU A 38 -1.38 -9.55 9.25
C GLU A 38 -1.98 -8.16 9.34
N ARG A 39 -3.27 -8.05 9.05
CA ARG A 39 -4.02 -6.82 9.22
C ARG A 39 -5.44 -7.16 9.63
N LYS A 40 -6.02 -6.31 10.46
CA LYS A 40 -7.41 -6.50 10.93
C LYS A 40 -7.64 -7.87 11.57
N GLY A 41 -6.61 -8.40 12.23
CA GLY A 41 -6.71 -9.70 12.87
C GLY A 41 -6.72 -10.87 11.93
N GLU A 42 -6.43 -10.67 10.66
CA GLU A 42 -6.42 -11.72 9.64
C GLU A 42 -5.10 -11.73 8.90
N ARG A 43 -4.82 -12.86 8.29
CA ARG A 43 -3.64 -13.04 7.45
C ARG A 43 -4.02 -12.78 6.01
N TRP A 44 -3.26 -11.91 5.37
CA TRP A 44 -3.49 -11.50 3.99
C TRP A 44 -2.29 -11.85 3.13
N LYS A 45 -2.54 -12.32 1.93
CA LYS A 45 -1.50 -12.54 0.95
C LYS A 45 -1.39 -11.32 0.05
N VAL A 46 -0.17 -10.86 -0.18
CA VAL A 46 0.10 -9.77 -1.11
C VAL A 46 0.09 -10.35 -2.52
N VAL A 47 -0.91 -9.95 -3.30
CA VAL A 47 -1.08 -10.44 -4.67
C VAL A 47 -0.23 -9.64 -5.64
N GLN A 48 -0.23 -8.33 -5.46
CA GLN A 48 0.41 -7.43 -6.41
C GLN A 48 0.72 -6.11 -5.73
N VAL A 49 1.79 -5.47 -6.15
CA VAL A 49 2.14 -4.12 -5.71
C VAL A 49 2.36 -3.26 -6.95
N ILE A 50 1.62 -2.18 -7.06
CA ILE A 50 1.74 -1.24 -8.17
C ILE A 50 2.28 0.06 -7.63
N VAL A 51 3.32 0.58 -8.25
CA VAL A 51 3.90 1.87 -7.88
C VAL A 51 3.34 2.93 -8.82
N GLU A 52 2.66 3.90 -8.25
CA GLU A 52 2.13 5.03 -9.01
C GLU A 52 2.85 6.29 -8.56
N ARG A 53 3.26 7.11 -9.51
CA ARG A 53 3.86 8.39 -9.21
C ARG A 53 2.86 9.48 -9.54
N ASN A 54 2.45 10.21 -8.53
CA ASN A 54 1.61 11.37 -8.75
C ASN A 54 2.51 12.56 -9.04
N ALA A 55 2.52 12.96 -10.29
CA ALA A 55 3.27 14.13 -10.72
C ALA A 55 2.48 15.41 -10.43
N THR A 56 1.91 15.52 -9.23
CA THR A 56 1.16 16.71 -8.86
C THR A 56 2.11 17.75 -8.30
N GLU A 57 2.11 18.89 -8.91
CA GLU A 57 2.95 20.00 -8.47
C GLU A 57 2.71 20.38 -7.02
N PRO A 58 3.74 20.78 -6.29
CA PRO A 58 5.15 20.77 -6.66
C PRO A 58 5.91 19.51 -6.23
N PHE A 59 5.20 18.51 -5.70
CA PHE A 59 5.84 17.35 -5.11
C PHE A 59 5.39 16.06 -5.76
N GLU A 60 6.36 15.23 -6.13
CA GLU A 60 6.08 13.85 -6.50
C GLU A 60 6.10 13.01 -5.24
N VAL A 61 4.98 12.41 -4.89
CA VAL A 61 4.92 11.47 -3.79
C VAL A 61 4.55 10.11 -4.38
N PRO A 62 5.47 9.13 -4.32
CA PRO A 62 5.14 7.81 -4.84
C PRO A 62 4.06 7.16 -4.02
N THR A 63 3.11 6.53 -4.70
CA THR A 63 2.04 5.77 -4.07
C THR A 63 2.25 4.31 -4.40
N TYR A 64 2.36 3.50 -3.36
CA TYR A 64 2.48 2.05 -3.50
C TYR A 64 1.11 1.43 -3.23
N ARG A 65 0.48 0.92 -4.27
CA ARG A 65 -0.83 0.29 -4.12
C ARG A 65 -0.66 -1.20 -3.95
N VAL A 66 -1.03 -1.69 -2.78
CA VAL A 66 -0.84 -3.08 -2.38
C VAL A 66 -2.18 -3.80 -2.44
N PHE A 67 -2.25 -4.84 -3.26
CA PHE A 67 -3.47 -5.64 -3.40
C PHE A 67 -3.37 -6.88 -2.53
N LEU A 68 -4.32 -7.04 -1.63
CA LEU A 68 -4.34 -8.10 -0.65
C LEU A 68 -5.53 -9.03 -0.86
N THR A 69 -5.35 -10.30 -0.54
CA THR A 69 -6.45 -11.27 -0.55
C THR A 69 -6.37 -12.15 0.69
N ASN A 70 -7.53 -12.47 1.25
CA ASN A 70 -7.63 -13.50 2.29
C ASN A 70 -8.20 -14.81 1.76
N LYS A 71 -8.42 -14.88 0.46
CA LYS A 71 -8.89 -16.10 -0.20
C LYS A 71 -7.67 -16.93 -0.57
N LEU A 72 -7.33 -17.85 0.31
CA LEU A 72 -6.13 -18.69 0.14
C LEU A 72 -6.53 -20.10 -0.26
#